data_84df2bba064808b78d3c22dd7364fe36
#
_entry.id   84df2bba064808b78d3c22dd7364fe36
#
_cell.length_a   1.000
_cell.length_b   1.000
_cell.length_c   1.000
_cell.angle_alpha   90.00
_cell.angle_beta   90.00
_cell.angle_gamma   90.00
#
_symmetry.space_group_name_H-M   'P 1'
#
loop_
_entity.id
_entity.type
_entity.pdbx_description
1 polymer ?
#
loop_
_entity_poly.entity_id
_entity_poly.type
_entity_poly.pdbx_seq_one_letter_code
_entity_poly.pdbx_strand_id
1 'polypeptide(L)'
;MPTPDPFVSATASLLFPGLLARAQATDEGAWKPFRAGVDILALYSTPDGHSAALLRYQPGAVVAHHLHVGFEHVLIISGTQIDPRGEHRAGTLVVNPPGSDHQVTSPGGCVVLAIWERPVEFTGN
;
A
#
# COMPACT_ATOMS: atom_id res chain seq x y z
N MET A 1 15.30 -19.59 -10.21
CA MET A 1 15.76 -18.19 -10.35
C MET A 1 15.45 -17.41 -9.09
N PRO A 2 16.44 -16.82 -8.50
CA PRO A 2 16.15 -15.90 -7.39
C PRO A 2 15.35 -14.71 -7.91
N THR A 3 14.46 -14.19 -7.06
CA THR A 3 13.76 -12.96 -7.37
C THR A 3 14.76 -11.80 -7.37
N PRO A 4 14.57 -10.78 -8.21
CA PRO A 4 15.42 -9.60 -8.16
C PRO A 4 15.37 -8.96 -6.78
N ASP A 5 16.52 -8.50 -6.29
CA ASP A 5 16.58 -7.74 -5.06
C ASP A 5 15.88 -6.39 -5.29
N PRO A 6 14.85 -6.05 -4.51
CA PRO A 6 14.14 -4.78 -4.67
C PRO A 6 15.01 -3.56 -4.36
N PHE A 7 16.18 -3.76 -3.76
CA PHE A 7 17.12 -2.68 -3.48
C PHE A 7 18.17 -2.50 -4.56
N VAL A 8 18.13 -3.28 -5.62
CA VAL A 8 19.10 -3.13 -6.70
C VAL A 8 18.93 -1.76 -7.35
N SER A 9 20.04 -1.02 -7.43
CA SER A 9 20.09 0.25 -8.12
C SER A 9 20.23 0.00 -9.61
N ALA A 10 19.16 -0.46 -10.23
CA ALA A 10 19.15 -0.77 -11.64
C ALA A 10 18.71 0.45 -12.45
N THR A 11 19.30 0.64 -13.63
CA THR A 11 18.83 1.64 -14.57
C THR A 11 17.74 1.10 -15.49
N ALA A 12 17.51 -0.21 -15.46
CA ALA A 12 16.47 -0.84 -16.25
C ALA A 12 15.09 -0.63 -15.58
N SER A 13 14.07 -0.48 -16.41
CA SER A 13 12.69 -0.38 -15.91
C SER A 13 12.25 -1.64 -15.21
N LEU A 14 11.51 -1.48 -14.13
CA LEU A 14 10.82 -2.57 -13.46
C LEU A 14 9.43 -2.71 -14.08
N LEU A 15 9.05 -3.92 -14.44
CA LEU A 15 7.77 -4.18 -15.09
C LEU A 15 6.95 -5.14 -14.24
N PHE A 16 5.67 -4.82 -14.05
CA PHE A 16 4.75 -5.65 -13.28
C PHE A 16 3.53 -5.99 -14.14
N PRO A 17 3.70 -6.89 -15.14
CA PRO A 17 2.58 -7.25 -16.02
C PRO A 17 1.47 -7.92 -15.24
N GLY A 18 0.23 -7.65 -15.62
CA GLY A 18 -0.93 -8.26 -14.99
C GLY A 18 -1.16 -7.82 -13.55
N LEU A 19 -0.70 -6.64 -13.16
CA LEU A 19 -0.75 -6.20 -11.78
C LEU A 19 -2.16 -6.16 -11.22
N LEU A 20 -3.14 -5.70 -12.00
CA LEU A 20 -4.53 -5.64 -11.53
C LEU A 20 -5.10 -7.04 -11.29
N ALA A 21 -4.75 -8.00 -12.13
CA ALA A 21 -5.17 -9.40 -11.92
C ALA A 21 -4.52 -9.97 -10.67
N ARG A 22 -3.23 -9.69 -10.45
CA ARG A 22 -2.51 -10.13 -9.24
C ARG A 22 -3.11 -9.52 -7.98
N ALA A 23 -3.54 -8.26 -8.07
CA ALA A 23 -4.15 -7.56 -6.95
C ALA A 23 -5.43 -8.22 -6.48
N GLN A 24 -6.16 -8.89 -7.41
CA GLN A 24 -7.43 -9.53 -7.11
C GLN A 24 -7.32 -11.04 -6.95
N ALA A 25 -6.13 -11.60 -7.16
CA ALA A 25 -5.91 -13.03 -7.01
C ALA A 25 -5.89 -13.43 -5.54
N THR A 26 -6.33 -14.66 -5.27
CA THR A 26 -6.35 -15.22 -3.92
C THR A 26 -5.10 -16.05 -3.61
N ASP A 27 -4.04 -15.90 -4.40
CA ASP A 27 -2.80 -16.63 -4.20
C ASP A 27 -2.11 -16.15 -2.92
N GLU A 28 -2.22 -16.94 -1.87
CA GLU A 28 -1.66 -16.60 -0.56
C GLU A 28 -0.13 -16.67 -0.53
N GLY A 29 0.48 -17.37 -1.47
CA GLY A 29 1.93 -17.52 -1.51
C GLY A 29 2.68 -16.23 -1.80
N ALA A 30 2.03 -15.29 -2.52
CA ALA A 30 2.65 -14.02 -2.90
C ALA A 30 2.44 -12.93 -1.85
N TRP A 31 1.46 -13.07 -0.99
CA TRP A 31 1.11 -12.07 0.03
C TRP A 31 1.76 -12.44 1.36
N LYS A 32 2.24 -11.44 2.07
CA LYS A 32 2.87 -11.63 3.37
C LYS A 32 2.18 -10.75 4.40
N PRO A 33 2.18 -11.14 5.69
CA PRO A 33 1.66 -10.25 6.73
C PRO A 33 2.45 -8.94 6.76
N PHE A 34 1.74 -7.83 6.92
CA PHE A 34 2.33 -6.51 7.01
C PHE A 34 1.99 -5.84 8.33
N ARG A 35 0.70 -5.71 8.62
CA ARG A 35 0.16 -5.18 9.87
C ARG A 35 -1.08 -5.98 10.22
N ALA A 36 -1.60 -5.80 11.43
CA ALA A 36 -2.84 -6.46 11.82
C ALA A 36 -3.94 -6.20 10.79
N GLY A 37 -4.45 -7.26 10.18
CA GLY A 37 -5.51 -7.19 9.17
C GLY A 37 -5.07 -6.72 7.80
N VAL A 38 -3.78 -6.50 7.56
CA VAL A 38 -3.28 -6.03 6.25
C VAL A 38 -2.13 -6.89 5.79
N ASP A 39 -2.26 -7.43 4.58
CA ASP A 39 -1.19 -8.16 3.91
C ASP A 39 -0.55 -7.29 2.84
N ILE A 40 0.70 -7.57 2.52
CA ILE A 40 1.48 -6.82 1.54
C ILE A 40 2.03 -7.73 0.45
N LEU A 41 2.00 -7.22 -0.79
CA LEU A 41 2.75 -7.78 -1.90
C LEU A 41 3.69 -6.68 -2.37
N ALA A 42 4.96 -6.75 -1.93
CA ALA A 42 5.94 -5.71 -2.22
C ALA A 42 6.31 -5.71 -3.70
N LEU A 43 6.44 -4.54 -4.29
CA LEU A 43 6.85 -4.37 -5.68
C LEU A 43 8.31 -3.96 -5.77
N TYR A 44 8.70 -2.88 -5.09
CA TYR A 44 10.10 -2.46 -5.00
C TYR A 44 10.29 -1.56 -3.79
N SER A 45 11.54 -1.42 -3.38
CA SER A 45 11.93 -0.42 -2.38
C SER A 45 13.36 0.02 -2.64
N THR A 46 13.71 1.19 -2.14
CA THR A 46 15.05 1.75 -2.26
C THR A 46 15.61 2.05 -0.86
N PRO A 47 16.94 2.17 -0.73
CA PRO A 47 17.54 2.44 0.59
C PRO A 47 17.06 3.73 1.25
N ASP A 48 16.62 4.73 0.48
CA ASP A 48 16.13 6.00 1.00
C ASP A 48 14.65 5.98 1.37
N GLY A 49 14.00 4.81 1.27
CA GLY A 49 12.62 4.63 1.72
C GLY A 49 11.55 4.80 0.64
N HIS A 50 11.94 5.05 -0.61
CA HIS A 50 10.99 5.07 -1.72
C HIS A 50 10.53 3.64 -1.99
N SER A 51 9.22 3.40 -2.03
CA SER A 51 8.71 2.04 -2.19
C SER A 51 7.32 2.02 -2.79
N ALA A 52 6.93 0.85 -3.29
CA ALA A 52 5.59 0.61 -3.78
C ALA A 52 5.17 -0.82 -3.46
N ALA A 53 3.90 -1.00 -3.19
CA ALA A 53 3.34 -2.31 -2.84
C ALA A 53 1.84 -2.35 -3.10
N LEU A 54 1.33 -3.56 -3.28
CA LEU A 54 -0.10 -3.80 -3.13
C LEU A 54 -0.36 -4.11 -1.65
N LEU A 55 -1.42 -3.53 -1.11
CA LEU A 55 -1.90 -3.83 0.24
C LEU A 55 -3.30 -4.43 0.14
N ARG A 56 -3.53 -5.49 0.91
CA ARG A 56 -4.84 -6.15 0.98
C ARG A 56 -5.34 -6.06 2.41
N TYR A 57 -6.42 -5.32 2.59
CA TYR A 57 -7.06 -5.13 3.90
C TYR A 57 -8.14 -6.17 4.08
N GLN A 58 -8.08 -6.89 5.21
CA GLN A 58 -9.17 -7.77 5.59
C GLN A 58 -10.40 -6.94 5.98
N PRO A 59 -11.62 -7.48 5.82
CA PRO A 59 -12.81 -6.76 6.31
C PRO A 59 -12.65 -6.40 7.79
N GLY A 60 -12.89 -5.14 8.11
CA GLY A 60 -12.75 -4.61 9.46
C GLY A 60 -11.35 -4.16 9.86
N ALA A 61 -10.39 -4.25 8.96
CA ALA A 61 -9.01 -3.83 9.27
C ALA A 61 -8.96 -2.35 9.62
N VAL A 62 -8.09 -2.04 10.60
CA VAL A 62 -7.81 -0.67 11.03
C VAL A 62 -6.31 -0.46 10.98
N VAL A 63 -5.87 0.54 10.26
CA VAL A 63 -4.46 0.98 10.30
C VAL A 63 -4.39 2.17 11.23
N ALA A 64 -3.60 2.04 12.30
CA ALA A 64 -3.47 3.05 13.34
C ALA A 64 -3.03 4.39 12.76
N HIS A 65 -3.30 5.45 13.51
CA HIS A 65 -2.94 6.81 13.13
C HIS A 65 -1.45 6.90 12.77
N HIS A 66 -1.16 7.53 11.64
CA HIS A 66 0.20 7.69 11.15
C HIS A 66 0.34 9.02 10.39
N LEU A 67 1.59 9.49 10.34
CA LEU A 67 1.99 10.71 9.66
C LEU A 67 2.67 10.35 8.34
N HIS A 68 2.34 11.07 7.29
CA HIS A 68 3.02 10.93 6.01
C HIS A 68 4.24 11.85 5.99
N VAL A 69 5.43 11.26 6.04
CA VAL A 69 6.70 12.00 6.04
C VAL A 69 6.99 12.53 4.64
N GLY A 70 6.71 11.70 3.62
CA GLY A 70 6.74 12.09 2.22
C GLY A 70 5.37 11.94 1.58
N PHE A 71 5.30 12.12 0.28
CA PHE A 71 4.07 11.84 -0.45
C PHE A 71 3.71 10.37 -0.37
N GLU A 72 2.42 10.08 -0.23
CA GLU A 72 1.87 8.74 -0.40
C GLU A 72 0.77 8.82 -1.44
N HIS A 73 0.85 7.95 -2.45
CA HIS A 73 -0.21 7.79 -3.44
C HIS A 73 -0.89 6.46 -3.20
N VAL A 74 -2.20 6.46 -3.08
CA VAL A 74 -3.00 5.25 -2.86
C VAL A 74 -4.06 5.17 -3.93
N LEU A 75 -3.95 4.17 -4.80
CA LEU A 75 -4.99 3.86 -5.78
C LEU A 75 -5.86 2.73 -5.25
N ILE A 76 -7.12 3.01 -5.01
CA ILE A 76 -8.08 1.98 -4.56
C ILE A 76 -8.42 1.11 -5.76
N ILE A 77 -8.04 -0.16 -5.71
CA ILE A 77 -8.28 -1.10 -6.80
C ILE A 77 -9.62 -1.81 -6.63
N SER A 78 -9.93 -2.23 -5.41
CA SER A 78 -11.21 -2.86 -5.08
C SER A 78 -11.59 -2.55 -3.64
N GLY A 79 -12.87 -2.59 -3.34
CA GLY A 79 -13.37 -2.31 -2.00
C GLY A 79 -13.38 -0.82 -1.68
N THR A 80 -13.32 -0.51 -0.38
CA THR A 80 -13.45 0.86 0.11
C THR A 80 -12.50 1.09 1.28
N GLN A 81 -11.79 2.21 1.24
CA GLN A 81 -10.96 2.69 2.33
C GLN A 81 -11.60 3.94 2.90
N ILE A 82 -11.66 4.04 4.23
CA ILE A 82 -12.29 5.16 4.93
C ILE A 82 -11.26 5.86 5.80
N ASP A 83 -11.22 7.19 5.74
CA ASP A 83 -10.44 8.03 6.64
C ASP A 83 -11.26 9.27 7.00
N PRO A 84 -10.72 10.24 7.77
CA PRO A 84 -11.50 11.41 8.16
C PRO A 84 -12.05 12.25 7.00
N ARG A 85 -11.51 12.10 5.79
CA ARG A 85 -12.00 12.84 4.63
C ARG A 85 -13.14 12.13 3.93
N GLY A 86 -13.47 10.89 4.31
CA GLY A 86 -14.63 10.16 3.80
C GLY A 86 -14.29 8.79 3.26
N GLU A 87 -15.20 8.27 2.43
CA GLU A 87 -15.07 6.98 1.80
C GLU A 87 -14.35 7.12 0.46
N HIS A 88 -13.33 6.29 0.26
CA HIS A 88 -12.58 6.26 -0.99
C HIS A 88 -12.81 4.90 -1.64
N ARG A 89 -13.52 4.91 -2.76
CA ARG A 89 -13.96 3.69 -3.46
C ARG A 89 -13.02 3.32 -4.59
N ALA A 90 -13.21 2.11 -5.10
CA ALA A 90 -12.44 1.60 -6.23
C ALA A 90 -12.37 2.63 -7.37
N GLY A 91 -11.18 2.82 -7.93
CA GLY A 91 -10.91 3.81 -8.97
C GLY A 91 -10.46 5.17 -8.45
N THR A 92 -10.52 5.42 -7.13
CA THR A 92 -10.07 6.67 -6.54
C THR A 92 -8.56 6.65 -6.32
N LEU A 93 -7.88 7.71 -6.74
CA LEU A 93 -6.50 7.96 -6.35
C LEU A 93 -6.50 8.97 -5.21
N VAL A 94 -5.95 8.56 -4.06
CA VAL A 94 -5.78 9.43 -2.91
C VAL A 94 -4.32 9.85 -2.87
N VAL A 95 -4.07 11.15 -2.77
CA VAL A 95 -2.71 11.68 -2.63
C VAL A 95 -2.60 12.33 -1.25
N ASN A 96 -1.72 11.78 -0.43
CA ASN A 96 -1.45 12.28 0.92
C ASN A 96 -0.12 13.02 0.90
N PRO A 97 -0.13 14.37 0.99
CA PRO A 97 1.12 15.13 0.95
C PRO A 97 1.88 15.02 2.27
N PRO A 98 3.19 15.38 2.25
CA PRO A 98 3.97 15.41 3.50
C PRO A 98 3.29 16.28 4.55
N GLY A 99 3.27 15.79 5.79
CA GLY A 99 2.63 16.47 6.90
C GLY A 99 1.18 16.10 7.12
N SER A 100 0.55 15.43 6.18
CA SER A 100 -0.81 14.92 6.39
C SER A 100 -0.77 13.67 7.26
N ASP A 101 -1.88 13.39 7.92
CA ASP A 101 -2.00 12.27 8.84
C ASP A 101 -3.40 11.70 8.80
N HIS A 102 -3.54 10.44 9.16
CA HIS A 102 -4.85 9.81 9.30
C HIS A 102 -4.77 8.46 9.98
N GLN A 103 -5.93 7.98 10.41
CA GLN A 103 -6.22 6.58 10.70
C GLN A 103 -7.11 6.07 9.58
N VAL A 104 -6.91 4.84 9.17
CA VAL A 104 -7.62 4.26 8.02
C VAL A 104 -8.38 3.03 8.47
N THR A 105 -9.61 2.90 7.99
CA THR A 105 -10.41 1.70 8.21
C THR A 105 -10.94 1.18 6.87
N SER A 106 -11.22 -0.13 6.83
CA SER A 106 -11.84 -0.75 5.66
C SER A 106 -12.86 -1.79 6.13
N PRO A 107 -14.10 -1.35 6.41
CA PRO A 107 -15.12 -2.27 6.96
C PRO A 107 -15.37 -3.49 6.09
N GLY A 108 -15.39 -3.33 4.78
CA GLY A 108 -15.61 -4.44 3.84
C GLY A 108 -14.34 -5.03 3.26
N GLY A 109 -13.17 -4.52 3.65
CA GLY A 109 -11.91 -4.87 3.03
C GLY A 109 -11.64 -4.10 1.76
N CYS A 110 -10.39 -4.07 1.33
CA CYS A 110 -10.01 -3.42 0.08
C CYS A 110 -8.64 -3.91 -0.39
N VAL A 111 -8.34 -3.65 -1.65
CA VAL A 111 -7.01 -3.82 -2.20
C VAL A 111 -6.59 -2.49 -2.79
N VAL A 112 -5.39 -2.05 -2.47
CA VAL A 112 -4.86 -0.78 -2.93
C VAL A 112 -3.45 -0.95 -3.48
N LEU A 113 -3.08 -0.06 -4.41
CA LEU A 113 -1.68 0.15 -4.79
C LEU A 113 -1.20 1.38 -4.02
N ALA A 114 -0.17 1.20 -3.20
CA ALA A 114 0.42 2.29 -2.43
C ALA A 114 1.83 2.57 -2.92
N ILE A 115 2.14 3.86 -3.08
CA ILE A 115 3.48 4.32 -3.48
C ILE A 115 3.90 5.37 -2.46
N TRP A 116 5.05 5.11 -1.79
CA TRP A 116 5.56 5.98 -0.74
C TRP A 116 6.87 6.61 -1.16
N GLU A 117 6.98 7.91 -0.98
CA GLU A 117 8.24 8.62 -1.11
C GLU A 117 9.15 8.34 0.07
N ARG A 118 8.55 8.23 1.27
CA ARG A 118 9.20 7.89 2.53
C ARG A 118 8.30 6.97 3.33
N PRO A 119 8.83 6.14 4.23
CA PRO A 119 7.98 5.37 5.13
C PRO A 119 7.11 6.29 5.99
N VAL A 120 5.89 5.82 6.28
CA VAL A 120 5.01 6.53 7.21
C VAL A 120 5.54 6.38 8.63
N GLU A 121 5.11 7.29 9.50
CA GLU A 121 5.54 7.32 10.89
C GLU A 121 4.31 7.13 11.77
N PHE A 122 4.29 6.03 12.52
CA PHE A 122 3.17 5.75 13.41
C PHE A 122 3.33 6.57 14.68
N THR A 123 2.21 7.12 15.16
CA THR A 123 2.23 8.07 16.28
C THR A 123 2.19 7.39 17.64
N GLY A 124 2.27 6.06 17.68
CA GLY A 124 2.40 5.32 18.92
C GLY A 124 1.09 4.98 19.61
N ASN A 125 -0.03 5.32 19.04
CA ASN A 125 -1.33 5.02 19.66
C ASN A 125 -2.23 4.26 18.72
#